data_e1d3caf6decaabda8c771400e4a9784c
#
_entry.id   e1d3caf6decaabda8c771400e4a9784c
#
_cell.length_a   1.000
_cell.length_b   1.000
_cell.length_c   1.000
_cell.angle_alpha   90.00
_cell.angle_beta   90.00
_cell.angle_gamma   90.00
#
_symmetry.space_group_name_H-M   'P 1'
#
loop_
_entity.id
_entity.type
_entity.pdbx_description
1 polymer ?
#
loop_
_entity_poly.entity_id
_entity_poly.type
_entity_poly.pdbx_seq_one_letter_code
_entity_poly.pdbx_strand_id
1 'polypeptide(L)'
;PAPEFKAVSDTVYVKTNGGSVRVRSSCDTSTSDNVVANVGNATELTRTGTSEKWDRVEYEGKTVYISSDFVTTEVPKEPETSAASSNAAADGHVTLNHSWKYADFAKIKSGAAVLYRSTASEKKNKVIAVNAGHGTKGGTSVKTQCHPDGTAKVTGGTTGAGATSAVAVSTGMTFSDGTAESKVTLAMAKVLKDKLLSAGYDVLMIRDGEDVQLDNIARSVIANNAADCHIALHWDSTTSNKGAFYMSVPDVASYKNMEPVKSHWQQHNALGASLVEGLKSAGVKIFSGGSMAMDLTQTSYSTVPSVDIELGDKASDHSQSTLNQLGDGLVAGVKAYFGQ
;
A
#
# COMPACT_ATOMS: atom_id res chain seq x y z
N PRO A 1 -21.76 22.50 28.52
CA PRO A 1 -21.36 23.90 28.47
C PRO A 1 -20.08 24.04 27.65
N ALA A 2 -19.98 25.12 26.85
CA ALA A 2 -18.76 25.42 26.14
C ALA A 2 -17.61 25.67 27.12
N PRO A 3 -16.37 25.20 26.86
CA PRO A 3 -15.25 25.44 27.76
C PRO A 3 -14.94 26.95 27.87
N GLU A 4 -14.56 27.37 29.07
CA GLU A 4 -14.09 28.73 29.32
C GLU A 4 -12.62 28.83 28.85
N PHE A 5 -12.30 29.83 28.02
CA PHE A 5 -10.98 30.02 27.46
C PHE A 5 -10.25 31.17 28.15
N LYS A 6 -9.07 30.91 28.67
CA LYS A 6 -8.12 31.96 29.05
C LYS A 6 -7.51 32.53 27.77
N ALA A 7 -7.59 33.85 27.57
CA ALA A 7 -7.02 34.49 26.42
C ALA A 7 -5.48 34.37 26.42
N VAL A 8 -4.93 34.00 25.29
CA VAL A 8 -3.49 33.97 25.00
C VAL A 8 -3.26 34.44 23.56
N SER A 9 -2.05 34.80 23.22
CA SER A 9 -1.68 35.19 21.85
C SER A 9 -0.25 34.72 21.61
N ASP A 10 -0.13 33.52 21.09
CA ASP A 10 1.17 32.91 20.79
C ASP A 10 1.08 31.98 19.56
N THR A 11 2.23 31.67 19.01
CA THR A 11 2.36 30.68 17.95
C THR A 11 2.49 29.31 18.59
N VAL A 12 1.72 28.37 18.07
CA VAL A 12 1.76 26.97 18.46
C VAL A 12 1.85 26.07 17.23
N TYR A 13 2.30 24.86 17.42
CA TYR A 13 2.46 23.87 16.39
C TYR A 13 1.64 22.63 16.69
N VAL A 14 1.10 22.03 15.66
CA VAL A 14 0.42 20.74 15.77
C VAL A 14 1.45 19.65 16.03
N LYS A 15 1.27 18.87 17.08
CA LYS A 15 2.11 17.75 17.46
C LYS A 15 1.34 16.45 17.26
N THR A 16 1.74 15.66 16.25
CA THR A 16 1.20 14.32 15.99
C THR A 16 2.35 13.33 15.81
N ASN A 17 2.08 12.06 15.98
CA ASN A 17 3.06 10.98 15.75
C ASN A 17 3.01 10.49 14.29
N GLY A 18 2.98 11.42 13.31
CA GLY A 18 2.98 11.10 11.89
C GLY A 18 1.61 11.04 11.23
N GLY A 19 0.53 11.44 11.94
CA GLY A 19 -0.82 11.56 11.40
C GLY A 19 -1.30 13.01 11.34
N SER A 20 -2.59 13.22 11.09
CA SER A 20 -3.27 14.52 11.19
C SER A 20 -4.23 14.56 12.37
N VAL A 21 -4.49 15.75 12.87
CA VAL A 21 -5.51 16.02 13.89
C VAL A 21 -6.63 16.88 13.29
N ARG A 22 -7.84 16.68 13.76
CA ARG A 22 -9.02 17.44 13.32
C ARG A 22 -9.08 18.79 14.02
N VAL A 23 -9.14 19.87 13.26
CA VAL A 23 -9.58 21.17 13.76
C VAL A 23 -11.07 21.32 13.52
N ARG A 24 -11.79 21.89 14.51
CA ARG A 24 -13.25 21.85 14.59
C ARG A 24 -13.86 23.22 14.79
N SER A 25 -15.10 23.41 14.35
CA SER A 25 -15.86 24.64 14.58
C SER A 25 -16.45 24.71 15.99
N SER A 26 -16.41 23.63 16.78
CA SER A 26 -16.86 23.57 18.18
C SER A 26 -16.04 22.55 18.97
N CYS A 27 -16.02 22.69 20.30
CA CYS A 27 -15.30 21.80 21.24
C CYS A 27 -16.08 20.50 21.50
N ASP A 28 -16.41 19.77 20.44
CA ASP A 28 -17.18 18.53 20.50
C ASP A 28 -16.53 17.47 19.61
N THR A 29 -16.23 16.29 20.19
CA THR A 29 -15.67 15.13 19.47
C THR A 29 -16.72 14.07 19.15
N SER A 30 -17.95 14.21 19.62
CA SER A 30 -19.02 13.23 19.43
C SER A 30 -19.60 13.22 18.01
N THR A 31 -19.33 14.26 17.22
CA THR A 31 -19.77 14.38 15.82
C THR A 31 -18.58 14.67 14.90
N SER A 32 -18.73 14.29 13.63
CA SER A 32 -17.80 14.68 12.54
C SER A 32 -18.27 15.93 11.78
N ASP A 33 -19.50 16.41 11.98
CA ASP A 33 -20.10 17.50 11.23
C ASP A 33 -19.46 18.86 11.54
N ASN A 34 -18.77 18.97 12.67
CA ASN A 34 -18.04 20.16 13.09
C ASN A 34 -16.53 20.13 12.68
N VAL A 35 -16.08 19.14 11.92
CA VAL A 35 -14.70 19.08 11.43
C VAL A 35 -14.51 20.09 10.30
N VAL A 36 -13.60 21.04 10.49
CA VAL A 36 -13.28 22.07 9.50
C VAL A 36 -12.15 21.60 8.58
N ALA A 37 -11.11 21.00 9.14
CA ALA A 37 -9.97 20.47 8.40
C ALA A 37 -9.22 19.39 9.21
N ASN A 38 -8.33 18.67 8.52
CA ASN A 38 -7.29 17.84 9.13
C ASN A 38 -5.94 18.55 8.95
N VAL A 39 -5.22 18.77 10.03
CA VAL A 39 -3.92 19.47 10.03
C VAL A 39 -2.81 18.50 10.45
N GLY A 40 -1.70 18.51 9.72
CA GLY A 40 -0.57 17.60 9.93
C GLY A 40 0.37 18.05 11.03
N ASN A 41 1.36 17.20 11.35
CA ASN A 41 2.44 17.53 12.28
C ASN A 41 3.19 18.79 11.84
N ALA A 42 3.65 19.59 12.82
CA ALA A 42 4.37 20.86 12.63
C ALA A 42 3.56 21.97 11.91
N THR A 43 2.24 21.77 11.64
CA THR A 43 1.40 22.88 11.15
C THR A 43 1.43 24.01 12.16
N GLU A 44 1.84 25.20 11.72
CA GLU A 44 1.85 26.42 12.52
C GLU A 44 0.44 27.00 12.64
N LEU A 45 0.04 27.35 13.85
CA LEU A 45 -1.26 27.94 14.17
C LEU A 45 -1.08 29.12 15.14
N THR A 46 -1.88 30.16 14.99
CA THR A 46 -1.96 31.24 15.98
C THR A 46 -2.98 30.87 17.04
N ARG A 47 -2.55 30.65 18.28
CA ARG A 47 -3.43 30.36 19.39
C ARG A 47 -3.96 31.65 20.01
N THR A 48 -5.27 31.73 20.19
CA THR A 48 -5.99 32.90 20.74
C THR A 48 -6.67 32.61 22.08
N GLY A 49 -6.66 31.35 22.52
CA GLY A 49 -7.23 30.99 23.81
C GLY A 49 -6.88 29.56 24.19
N THR A 50 -6.77 29.26 25.48
CA THR A 50 -6.50 27.92 25.99
C THR A 50 -7.48 27.56 27.10
N SER A 51 -7.86 26.29 27.17
CA SER A 51 -8.66 25.69 28.24
C SER A 51 -8.02 24.36 28.68
N GLU A 52 -8.64 23.64 29.59
CA GLU A 52 -8.10 22.36 30.11
C GLU A 52 -7.90 21.30 29.01
N LYS A 53 -8.78 21.28 28.00
CA LYS A 53 -8.82 20.22 26.97
C LYS A 53 -8.74 20.74 25.54
N TRP A 54 -8.89 22.05 25.34
CA TRP A 54 -9.01 22.64 24.03
C TRP A 54 -8.20 23.92 23.91
N ASP A 55 -7.53 24.09 22.78
CA ASP A 55 -6.97 25.34 22.33
C ASP A 55 -7.83 25.95 21.21
N ARG A 56 -8.09 27.26 21.31
CA ARG A 56 -8.74 28.04 20.29
C ARG A 56 -7.65 28.66 19.40
N VAL A 57 -7.70 28.35 18.12
CA VAL A 57 -6.66 28.74 17.15
C VAL A 57 -7.26 29.34 15.90
N GLU A 58 -6.47 30.12 15.17
CA GLU A 58 -6.81 30.61 13.84
C GLU A 58 -6.26 29.66 12.78
N TYR A 59 -7.12 29.26 11.84
CA TYR A 59 -6.78 28.41 10.70
C TYR A 59 -7.49 28.93 9.45
N GLU A 60 -6.74 29.31 8.41
CA GLU A 60 -7.26 29.88 7.15
C GLU A 60 -8.26 31.04 7.37
N GLY A 61 -7.95 31.92 8.32
CA GLY A 61 -8.78 33.09 8.66
C GLY A 61 -10.07 32.75 9.43
N LYS A 62 -10.20 31.56 9.95
CA LYS A 62 -11.32 31.08 10.77
C LYS A 62 -10.85 30.72 12.16
N THR A 63 -11.66 31.10 13.17
CA THR A 63 -11.48 30.59 14.54
C THR A 63 -11.95 29.14 14.62
N VAL A 64 -11.04 28.24 15.00
CA VAL A 64 -11.32 26.80 15.16
C VAL A 64 -10.76 26.30 16.48
N TYR A 65 -11.09 25.05 16.83
CA TYR A 65 -10.70 24.41 18.10
C TYR A 65 -9.94 23.12 17.82
N ILE A 66 -8.86 22.93 18.57
CA ILE A 66 -8.02 21.72 18.53
C ILE A 66 -7.86 21.18 19.96
N SER A 67 -7.76 19.86 20.14
CA SER A 67 -7.44 19.29 21.46
C SER A 67 -6.04 19.73 21.88
N SER A 68 -5.91 20.19 23.14
CA SER A 68 -4.63 20.65 23.70
C SER A 68 -3.55 19.56 23.74
N ASP A 69 -3.94 18.28 23.71
CA ASP A 69 -3.01 17.15 23.61
C ASP A 69 -2.17 17.14 22.33
N PHE A 70 -2.66 17.82 21.28
CA PHE A 70 -2.02 17.89 19.98
C PHE A 70 -1.38 19.26 19.68
N VAL A 71 -1.14 20.08 20.71
CA VAL A 71 -0.58 21.43 20.59
C VAL A 71 0.70 21.55 21.39
N THR A 72 1.71 22.20 20.83
CA THR A 72 2.98 22.50 21.50
C THR A 72 3.50 23.87 21.09
N THR A 73 4.28 24.54 21.95
CA THR A 73 4.96 25.80 21.65
C THR A 73 6.33 25.63 21.00
N GLU A 74 6.87 24.40 21.02
CA GLU A 74 8.11 24.08 20.35
C GLU A 74 7.78 23.53 18.94
N VAL A 75 8.52 23.96 17.91
CA VAL A 75 8.38 23.35 16.58
C VAL A 75 8.61 21.85 16.75
N PRO A 76 7.59 20.98 16.54
CA PRO A 76 7.82 19.56 16.60
C PRO A 76 8.89 19.26 15.57
N LYS A 77 10.01 18.71 15.99
CA LYS A 77 10.87 18.00 15.04
C LYS A 77 9.91 17.08 14.30
N GLU A 78 9.99 17.07 12.95
CA GLU A 78 9.35 15.96 12.21
C GLU A 78 9.64 14.74 13.05
N PRO A 79 8.62 13.89 13.38
CA PRO A 79 8.93 12.66 14.05
C PRO A 79 10.06 12.11 13.20
N GLU A 80 11.26 12.04 13.79
CA GLU A 80 12.28 11.20 13.18
C GLU A 80 11.48 9.94 13.00
N THR A 81 11.06 9.72 11.74
CA THR A 81 10.54 8.42 11.41
C THR A 81 11.52 7.50 12.07
N SER A 82 11.12 6.87 13.15
CA SER A 82 11.68 5.60 13.51
C SER A 82 11.08 4.59 12.49
N ALA A 83 11.26 4.92 11.23
CA ALA A 83 11.99 4.05 10.40
C ALA A 83 13.24 3.76 11.21
N ALA A 84 13.29 2.67 11.95
CA ALA A 84 14.49 1.92 11.99
C ALA A 84 14.88 1.91 10.51
N SER A 85 15.66 2.93 10.10
CA SER A 85 16.28 2.96 8.79
C SER A 85 16.99 1.64 8.82
N SER A 86 16.40 0.63 8.19
CA SER A 86 17.17 -0.54 7.87
C SER A 86 18.24 0.06 6.97
N ASN A 87 19.45 0.26 7.51
CA ASN A 87 20.63 0.66 6.75
C ASN A 87 21.01 -0.46 5.76
N ALA A 88 20.01 -1.26 5.34
CA ALA A 88 20.18 -2.26 4.32
C ALA A 88 20.44 -1.53 3.01
N ALA A 89 21.70 -1.43 2.64
CA ALA A 89 22.10 -1.01 1.32
C ALA A 89 21.49 -1.98 0.29
N ALA A 90 21.16 -1.47 -0.88
CA ALA A 90 20.76 -2.33 -1.98
C ALA A 90 21.87 -3.34 -2.30
N ASP A 91 21.53 -4.63 -2.32
CA ASP A 91 22.45 -5.73 -2.60
C ASP A 91 22.68 -5.92 -4.11
N GLY A 92 21.76 -5.39 -4.92
CA GLY A 92 21.89 -5.43 -6.37
C GLY A 92 20.60 -5.20 -7.11
N HIS A 93 20.70 -5.12 -8.43
CA HIS A 93 19.61 -5.00 -9.37
C HIS A 93 19.29 -6.36 -9.99
N VAL A 94 18.01 -6.72 -10.03
CA VAL A 94 17.53 -7.94 -10.68
C VAL A 94 16.78 -7.54 -11.96
N THR A 95 17.38 -7.81 -13.10
CA THR A 95 16.77 -7.58 -14.43
C THR A 95 16.10 -8.85 -14.93
N LEU A 96 15.16 -8.70 -15.86
CA LEU A 96 14.53 -9.85 -16.50
C LEU A 96 15.59 -10.63 -17.32
N ASN A 97 15.72 -11.93 -17.02
CA ASN A 97 16.53 -12.82 -17.85
C ASN A 97 15.62 -13.48 -18.92
N HIS A 98 16.01 -13.37 -20.17
CA HIS A 98 15.24 -13.91 -21.29
C HIS A 98 15.10 -15.44 -21.31
N SER A 99 15.97 -16.16 -20.58
CA SER A 99 15.86 -17.63 -20.42
C SER A 99 14.82 -18.06 -19.40
N TRP A 100 14.29 -17.15 -18.60
CA TRP A 100 13.29 -17.48 -17.60
C TRP A 100 11.93 -17.78 -18.25
N LYS A 101 11.23 -18.76 -17.69
CA LYS A 101 9.90 -19.14 -18.15
C LYS A 101 8.98 -17.92 -18.18
N TYR A 102 8.27 -17.72 -19.25
CA TYR A 102 7.37 -16.59 -19.53
C TYR A 102 8.03 -15.23 -19.82
N ALA A 103 9.34 -15.10 -19.81
CA ALA A 103 10.03 -13.84 -20.07
C ALA A 103 9.72 -13.23 -21.45
N ASP A 104 9.45 -14.04 -22.46
CA ASP A 104 9.16 -13.62 -23.83
C ASP A 104 7.79 -12.95 -23.98
N PHE A 105 6.88 -13.14 -23.03
CA PHE A 105 5.58 -12.48 -23.01
C PHE A 105 5.67 -11.01 -22.57
N ALA A 106 6.73 -10.64 -21.84
CA ALA A 106 6.95 -9.27 -21.39
C ALA A 106 7.31 -8.34 -22.56
N LYS A 107 6.72 -7.15 -22.58
CA LYS A 107 6.91 -6.12 -23.61
C LYS A 107 7.68 -4.91 -23.11
N ILE A 108 7.49 -4.52 -21.83
CA ILE A 108 8.27 -3.47 -21.16
C ILE A 108 9.13 -4.17 -20.11
N LYS A 109 10.44 -4.26 -20.37
CA LYS A 109 11.35 -5.12 -19.61
C LYS A 109 12.78 -4.60 -19.49
N SER A 110 12.99 -3.31 -19.72
CA SER A 110 14.32 -2.69 -19.63
C SER A 110 14.68 -2.21 -18.21
N GLY A 111 13.74 -2.25 -17.27
CA GLY A 111 13.94 -1.89 -15.89
C GLY A 111 14.54 -3.03 -15.05
N ALA A 112 14.74 -2.74 -13.77
CA ALA A 112 15.24 -3.70 -12.79
C ALA A 112 14.49 -3.56 -11.45
N ALA A 113 14.26 -4.68 -10.78
CA ALA A 113 13.94 -4.72 -9.37
C ALA A 113 15.19 -4.51 -8.52
N VAL A 114 15.03 -4.10 -7.27
CA VAL A 114 16.13 -3.84 -6.33
C VAL A 114 16.04 -4.79 -5.14
N LEU A 115 17.10 -5.58 -4.92
CA LEU A 115 17.18 -6.50 -3.80
C LEU A 115 17.81 -5.82 -2.59
N TYR A 116 17.18 -5.95 -1.44
CA TYR A 116 17.65 -5.50 -0.14
C TYR A 116 17.81 -6.68 0.80
N ARG A 117 18.97 -6.78 1.47
CA ARG A 117 19.23 -7.81 2.48
C ARG A 117 18.93 -7.28 3.88
N SER A 118 18.18 -8.04 4.64
CA SER A 118 17.97 -7.71 6.05
C SER A 118 19.30 -7.72 6.82
N THR A 119 19.45 -6.80 7.76
CA THR A 119 20.57 -6.77 8.72
C THR A 119 20.15 -7.22 10.13
N ALA A 120 18.90 -7.68 10.29
CA ALA A 120 18.40 -8.18 11.57
C ALA A 120 19.22 -9.39 12.05
N SER A 121 19.34 -9.54 13.36
CA SER A 121 20.07 -10.65 14.00
C SER A 121 19.41 -12.01 13.70
N GLU A 122 18.08 -12.04 13.59
CA GLU A 122 17.32 -13.23 13.25
C GLU A 122 16.90 -13.18 11.79
N LYS A 123 17.56 -13.95 10.94
CA LYS A 123 17.23 -14.05 9.51
C LYS A 123 16.12 -15.06 9.30
N LYS A 124 15.15 -14.67 8.49
CA LYS A 124 14.02 -15.54 8.09
C LYS A 124 14.35 -16.41 6.87
N ASN A 125 15.44 -16.11 6.15
CA ASN A 125 15.87 -16.83 4.95
C ASN A 125 14.77 -16.93 3.89
N LYS A 126 14.00 -15.85 3.76
CA LYS A 126 12.93 -15.65 2.77
C LYS A 126 13.08 -14.31 2.09
N VAL A 127 12.85 -14.27 0.81
CA VAL A 127 12.81 -13.05 0.00
C VAL A 127 11.36 -12.72 -0.33
N ILE A 128 10.91 -11.55 0.07
CA ILE A 128 9.56 -11.06 -0.20
C ILE A 128 9.61 -10.06 -1.36
N ALA A 129 9.00 -10.39 -2.50
CA ALA A 129 8.83 -9.41 -3.56
C ALA A 129 7.69 -8.46 -3.21
N VAL A 130 8.04 -7.18 -3.03
CA VAL A 130 7.12 -6.07 -2.77
C VAL A 130 6.96 -5.27 -4.05
N ASN A 131 5.75 -5.29 -4.61
CA ASN A 131 5.42 -4.65 -5.87
C ASN A 131 4.49 -3.47 -5.64
N ALA A 132 5.03 -2.26 -5.64
CA ALA A 132 4.21 -1.05 -5.70
C ALA A 132 3.43 -1.03 -7.01
N GLY A 133 2.11 -1.10 -6.97
CA GLY A 133 1.25 -1.12 -8.15
C GLY A 133 1.45 0.11 -9.05
N HIS A 134 1.21 -0.04 -10.35
CA HIS A 134 1.35 1.02 -11.35
C HIS A 134 2.80 1.53 -11.55
N GLY A 135 2.97 2.79 -11.97
CA GLY A 135 4.29 3.44 -12.06
C GLY A 135 5.20 2.85 -13.16
N THR A 136 4.64 2.56 -14.34
CA THR A 136 5.39 2.29 -15.58
C THR A 136 4.99 3.30 -16.64
N LYS A 137 5.89 4.20 -16.99
CA LYS A 137 5.67 5.22 -18.01
C LYS A 137 5.43 4.56 -19.37
N GLY A 138 4.33 4.94 -20.04
CA GLY A 138 3.93 4.31 -21.30
C GLY A 138 3.20 2.97 -21.16
N GLY A 139 3.01 2.44 -19.97
CA GLY A 139 2.39 1.13 -19.72
C GLY A 139 0.99 0.97 -20.30
N THR A 140 0.20 2.04 -20.35
CA THR A 140 -1.16 2.03 -20.94
C THR A 140 -1.20 1.95 -22.45
N SER A 141 -0.11 2.34 -23.12
CA SER A 141 -0.01 2.31 -24.58
C SER A 141 0.45 0.96 -25.13
N VAL A 142 0.90 0.07 -24.25
CA VAL A 142 1.38 -1.27 -24.60
C VAL A 142 0.38 -2.30 -24.09
N LYS A 143 0.18 -3.37 -24.84
CA LYS A 143 -0.64 -4.51 -24.42
C LYS A 143 0.20 -5.78 -24.31
N THR A 144 -0.10 -6.57 -23.27
CA THR A 144 0.46 -7.91 -23.05
C THR A 144 -0.64 -8.96 -23.09
N GLN A 145 -0.29 -10.20 -23.34
CA GLN A 145 -1.20 -11.33 -23.34
C GLN A 145 -1.72 -11.59 -21.91
N CYS A 146 -3.04 -11.79 -21.75
CA CYS A 146 -3.65 -11.98 -20.43
C CYS A 146 -3.22 -13.30 -19.77
N HIS A 147 -3.23 -14.39 -20.50
CA HIS A 147 -2.95 -15.75 -20.04
C HIS A 147 -1.82 -16.38 -20.88
N PRO A 148 -0.91 -17.17 -20.28
CA PRO A 148 0.22 -17.77 -20.98
C PRO A 148 -0.17 -18.68 -22.15
N ASP A 149 -1.34 -19.33 -22.07
CA ASP A 149 -1.87 -20.21 -23.09
C ASP A 149 -2.69 -19.49 -24.18
N GLY A 150 -2.83 -18.16 -24.10
CA GLY A 150 -3.60 -17.35 -25.02
C GLY A 150 -5.11 -17.35 -24.81
N THR A 151 -5.62 -18.04 -23.81
CA THR A 151 -7.05 -18.01 -23.48
C THR A 151 -7.48 -16.63 -22.98
N ALA A 152 -8.78 -16.35 -23.08
CA ALA A 152 -9.35 -15.08 -22.70
C ALA A 152 -9.59 -14.98 -21.18
N LYS A 153 -9.55 -13.76 -20.67
CA LYS A 153 -9.94 -13.44 -19.29
C LYS A 153 -11.34 -13.96 -18.95
N VAL A 154 -11.46 -14.56 -17.78
CA VAL A 154 -12.72 -15.09 -17.26
C VAL A 154 -13.49 -14.09 -16.39
N THR A 155 -12.81 -13.05 -15.88
CA THR A 155 -13.42 -11.95 -15.09
C THR A 155 -13.14 -10.58 -15.70
N GLY A 156 -13.97 -9.61 -15.37
CA GLY A 156 -13.76 -8.19 -15.71
C GLY A 156 -12.87 -7.48 -14.67
N GLY A 157 -12.42 -6.28 -15.04
CA GLY A 157 -11.62 -5.36 -14.23
C GLY A 157 -11.28 -4.16 -15.11
N THR A 158 -10.08 -3.60 -15.03
CA THR A 158 -9.57 -2.59 -15.98
C THR A 158 -9.65 -3.09 -17.43
N THR A 159 -9.44 -4.39 -17.63
CA THR A 159 -9.68 -5.09 -18.91
C THR A 159 -10.88 -6.02 -18.73
N GLY A 160 -11.83 -5.96 -19.66
CA GLY A 160 -13.07 -6.74 -19.61
C GLY A 160 -12.85 -8.25 -19.76
N ALA A 161 -13.78 -9.05 -19.24
CA ALA A 161 -13.87 -10.48 -19.52
C ALA A 161 -13.97 -10.74 -21.03
N GLY A 162 -13.41 -11.85 -21.50
CA GLY A 162 -13.33 -12.19 -22.93
C GLY A 162 -12.13 -11.61 -23.68
N ALA A 163 -11.36 -10.70 -23.07
CA ALA A 163 -10.15 -10.15 -23.67
C ALA A 163 -8.96 -11.12 -23.57
N THR A 164 -8.20 -11.25 -24.64
CA THR A 164 -6.96 -12.04 -24.70
C THR A 164 -5.71 -11.18 -24.43
N SER A 165 -5.85 -9.85 -24.44
CA SER A 165 -4.77 -8.91 -24.13
C SER A 165 -5.25 -7.82 -23.18
N ALA A 166 -4.39 -7.36 -22.30
CA ALA A 166 -4.62 -6.28 -21.35
C ALA A 166 -3.55 -5.19 -21.48
N VAL A 167 -3.82 -4.00 -20.94
CA VAL A 167 -2.76 -2.98 -20.82
C VAL A 167 -1.61 -3.54 -20.00
N ALA A 168 -0.39 -3.24 -20.44
CA ALA A 168 0.82 -3.77 -19.81
C ALA A 168 0.97 -3.34 -18.34
N VAL A 169 0.64 -2.06 -18.04
CA VAL A 169 0.46 -1.52 -16.69
C VAL A 169 -0.54 -0.38 -16.77
N SER A 170 -1.57 -0.39 -15.95
CA SER A 170 -2.53 0.72 -15.86
C SER A 170 -1.93 1.90 -15.07
N THR A 171 -2.48 3.10 -15.26
CA THR A 171 -2.07 4.29 -14.49
C THR A 171 -2.49 4.21 -13.01
N GLY A 172 -3.47 3.38 -12.71
CA GLY A 172 -4.13 3.36 -11.42
C GLY A 172 -5.23 4.42 -11.30
N MET A 173 -5.86 4.47 -10.14
CA MET A 173 -6.88 5.47 -9.80
C MET A 173 -6.24 6.74 -9.21
N THR A 174 -7.07 7.73 -8.95
CA THR A 174 -6.72 8.94 -8.20
C THR A 174 -7.57 8.99 -6.94
N PHE A 175 -6.94 9.19 -5.79
CA PHE A 175 -7.62 9.36 -4.51
C PHE A 175 -8.52 10.59 -4.50
N SER A 176 -9.45 10.66 -3.56
CA SER A 176 -10.39 11.77 -3.43
C SER A 176 -9.71 13.12 -3.17
N ASP A 177 -8.51 13.13 -2.65
CA ASP A 177 -7.67 14.31 -2.42
C ASP A 177 -6.81 14.71 -3.63
N GLY A 178 -6.92 13.99 -4.76
CA GLY A 178 -6.14 14.24 -5.98
C GLY A 178 -4.80 13.49 -6.04
N THR A 179 -4.43 12.72 -5.02
CA THR A 179 -3.17 11.96 -5.02
C THR A 179 -3.27 10.75 -5.96
N ALA A 180 -2.27 10.56 -6.82
CA ALA A 180 -2.20 9.40 -7.71
C ALA A 180 -1.92 8.12 -6.91
N GLU A 181 -2.62 7.02 -7.22
CA GLU A 181 -2.42 5.72 -6.59
C GLU A 181 -0.96 5.25 -6.66
N SER A 182 -0.29 5.47 -7.79
CA SER A 182 1.11 5.08 -7.96
C SER A 182 2.08 5.73 -6.96
N LYS A 183 1.75 6.90 -6.41
CA LYS A 183 2.53 7.56 -5.34
C LYS A 183 2.29 6.87 -4.00
N VAL A 184 1.05 6.56 -3.70
CA VAL A 184 0.66 5.94 -2.43
C VAL A 184 1.16 4.49 -2.37
N THR A 185 1.04 3.72 -3.45
CA THR A 185 1.57 2.36 -3.52
C THR A 185 3.09 2.32 -3.35
N LEU A 186 3.83 3.31 -3.88
CA LEU A 186 5.27 3.42 -3.66
C LEU A 186 5.60 3.76 -2.20
N ALA A 187 4.88 4.68 -1.59
CA ALA A 187 5.06 5.03 -0.18
C ALA A 187 4.80 3.80 0.71
N MET A 188 3.72 3.07 0.46
CA MET A 188 3.37 1.84 1.18
C MET A 188 4.43 0.74 0.99
N ALA A 189 4.92 0.56 -0.23
CA ALA A 189 5.96 -0.43 -0.52
C ALA A 189 7.25 -0.14 0.25
N LYS A 190 7.63 1.13 0.40
CA LYS A 190 8.79 1.53 1.22
C LYS A 190 8.58 1.24 2.70
N VAL A 191 7.40 1.55 3.23
CA VAL A 191 7.04 1.20 4.62
C VAL A 191 7.09 -0.31 4.84
N LEU A 192 6.50 -1.08 3.94
CA LEU A 192 6.49 -2.55 4.04
C LEU A 192 7.91 -3.13 3.93
N LYS A 193 8.73 -2.61 2.98
CA LYS A 193 10.14 -3.00 2.85
C LYS A 193 10.88 -2.84 4.18
N ASP A 194 10.82 -1.67 4.79
CA ASP A 194 11.57 -1.37 6.02
C ASP A 194 11.12 -2.26 7.20
N LYS A 195 9.82 -2.51 7.31
CA LYS A 195 9.27 -3.42 8.34
C LYS A 195 9.67 -4.89 8.10
N LEU A 196 9.64 -5.37 6.86
CA LEU A 196 10.07 -6.73 6.52
C LEU A 196 11.56 -6.94 6.77
N LEU A 197 12.41 -5.97 6.37
CA LEU A 197 13.85 -6.01 6.64
C LEU A 197 14.13 -6.04 8.14
N SER A 198 13.42 -5.24 8.93
CA SER A 198 13.51 -5.24 10.40
C SER A 198 13.05 -6.56 11.01
N ALA A 199 12.10 -7.24 10.38
CA ALA A 199 11.59 -8.55 10.80
C ALA A 199 12.47 -9.73 10.35
N GLY A 200 13.57 -9.49 9.64
CA GLY A 200 14.52 -10.52 9.23
C GLY A 200 14.34 -11.07 7.81
N TYR A 201 13.38 -10.56 7.04
CA TYR A 201 13.17 -10.92 5.65
C TYR A 201 14.05 -10.11 4.71
N ASP A 202 14.57 -10.72 3.66
CA ASP A 202 15.11 -9.99 2.52
C ASP A 202 13.95 -9.47 1.66
N VAL A 203 14.13 -8.34 0.98
CA VAL A 203 13.06 -7.71 0.20
C VAL A 203 13.51 -7.42 -1.22
N LEU A 204 12.75 -7.91 -2.19
CA LEU A 204 12.88 -7.57 -3.58
C LEU A 204 11.85 -6.49 -3.93
N MET A 205 12.30 -5.22 -3.98
CA MET A 205 11.46 -4.12 -4.45
C MET A 205 11.30 -4.20 -5.95
N ILE A 206 10.13 -4.61 -6.44
CA ILE A 206 9.84 -4.69 -7.88
C ILE A 206 9.82 -3.29 -8.50
N ARG A 207 9.31 -2.30 -7.78
CA ARG A 207 9.40 -0.89 -8.11
C ARG A 207 9.86 -0.10 -6.90
N ASP A 208 11.02 0.54 -7.01
CA ASP A 208 11.66 1.29 -5.92
C ASP A 208 11.71 2.81 -6.19
N GLY A 209 11.23 3.24 -7.33
CA GLY A 209 11.14 4.63 -7.76
C GLY A 209 9.77 4.98 -8.36
N GLU A 210 9.62 6.22 -8.83
CA GLU A 210 8.37 6.68 -9.43
C GLU A 210 8.04 5.92 -10.73
N ASP A 211 9.06 5.56 -11.50
CA ASP A 211 8.94 4.78 -12.74
C ASP A 211 9.84 3.54 -12.68
N VAL A 212 9.31 2.41 -13.11
CA VAL A 212 10.09 1.23 -13.45
C VAL A 212 9.65 0.70 -14.80
N GLN A 213 10.59 0.51 -15.70
CA GLN A 213 10.30 0.00 -17.05
C GLN A 213 10.15 -1.53 -17.04
N LEU A 214 9.14 -2.00 -16.28
CA LEU A 214 8.72 -3.39 -16.17
C LEU A 214 7.19 -3.47 -16.26
N ASP A 215 6.68 -4.24 -17.22
CA ASP A 215 5.26 -4.57 -17.26
C ASP A 215 4.87 -5.65 -16.22
N ASN A 216 3.58 -5.89 -16.06
CA ASN A 216 3.08 -6.83 -15.05
C ASN A 216 3.61 -8.27 -15.26
N ILE A 217 3.90 -8.69 -16.50
CA ILE A 217 4.53 -10.00 -16.77
C ILE A 217 6.00 -9.98 -16.33
N ALA A 218 6.76 -8.96 -16.72
CA ALA A 218 8.16 -8.83 -16.30
C ALA A 218 8.31 -8.81 -14.79
N ARG A 219 7.43 -8.09 -14.08
CA ARG A 219 7.38 -8.03 -12.61
C ARG A 219 7.13 -9.41 -12.00
N SER A 220 6.15 -10.16 -12.52
CA SER A 220 5.84 -11.52 -12.07
C SER A 220 7.00 -12.50 -12.35
N VAL A 221 7.60 -12.43 -13.53
CA VAL A 221 8.72 -13.31 -13.91
C VAL A 221 9.97 -13.04 -13.07
N ILE A 222 10.27 -11.77 -12.75
CA ILE A 222 11.36 -11.43 -11.84
C ILE A 222 11.07 -12.00 -10.44
N ALA A 223 9.86 -11.82 -9.92
CA ALA A 223 9.47 -12.35 -8.62
C ALA A 223 9.55 -13.90 -8.59
N ASN A 224 9.12 -14.58 -9.65
CA ASN A 224 9.18 -16.04 -9.77
C ASN A 224 10.60 -16.61 -9.60
N ASN A 225 11.62 -15.85 -9.99
CA ASN A 225 13.00 -16.33 -10.04
C ASN A 225 13.89 -15.74 -8.92
N ALA A 226 13.41 -14.75 -8.19
CA ALA A 226 14.21 -14.03 -7.20
C ALA A 226 13.53 -13.84 -5.83
N ALA A 227 12.32 -14.41 -5.63
CA ALA A 227 11.59 -14.28 -4.38
C ALA A 227 10.84 -15.57 -3.98
N ASP A 228 10.46 -15.67 -2.71
CA ASP A 228 9.66 -16.76 -2.16
C ASP A 228 8.15 -16.47 -2.25
N CYS A 229 7.75 -15.21 -2.36
CA CYS A 229 6.39 -14.76 -2.65
C CYS A 229 6.38 -13.37 -3.27
N HIS A 230 5.22 -12.99 -3.85
CA HIS A 230 5.03 -11.72 -4.55
C HIS A 230 3.75 -11.03 -4.06
N ILE A 231 3.88 -9.82 -3.51
CA ILE A 231 2.78 -9.02 -2.98
C ILE A 231 2.71 -7.73 -3.78
N ALA A 232 1.63 -7.55 -4.57
CA ALA A 232 1.33 -6.29 -5.23
C ALA A 232 0.36 -5.47 -4.38
N LEU A 233 0.69 -4.18 -4.19
CA LEU A 233 -0.02 -3.25 -3.33
C LEU A 233 -0.86 -2.30 -4.18
N HIS A 234 -2.15 -2.22 -3.89
CA HIS A 234 -3.14 -1.43 -4.62
C HIS A 234 -4.19 -0.80 -3.72
N TRP A 235 -4.98 0.10 -4.28
CA TRP A 235 -6.21 0.66 -3.71
C TRP A 235 -7.32 0.63 -4.76
N ASP A 236 -8.49 0.14 -4.38
CA ASP A 236 -9.63 0.01 -5.29
C ASP A 236 -10.22 1.36 -5.72
N SER A 237 -10.86 1.37 -6.86
CA SER A 237 -11.41 2.57 -7.48
C SER A 237 -12.78 3.03 -6.93
N THR A 238 -13.36 2.33 -5.95
CA THR A 238 -14.61 2.76 -5.28
C THR A 238 -14.38 3.94 -4.33
N THR A 239 -15.46 4.52 -3.81
CA THR A 239 -15.43 5.68 -2.90
C THR A 239 -16.17 5.42 -1.60
N SER A 240 -16.40 4.15 -1.26
CA SER A 240 -17.21 3.74 -0.11
C SER A 240 -16.41 3.54 1.17
N ASN A 241 -15.09 3.73 1.13
CA ASN A 241 -14.16 3.39 2.23
C ASN A 241 -14.40 1.96 2.73
N LYS A 242 -14.43 1.02 1.79
CA LYS A 242 -14.89 -0.36 2.05
C LYS A 242 -13.93 -1.24 2.84
N GLY A 243 -12.67 -0.89 2.90
CA GLY A 243 -11.65 -1.65 3.61
C GLY A 243 -10.80 -2.54 2.69
N ALA A 244 -9.86 -3.28 3.29
CA ALA A 244 -8.88 -4.08 2.56
C ALA A 244 -9.45 -5.45 2.14
N PHE A 245 -8.95 -5.98 1.02
CA PHE A 245 -9.25 -7.33 0.50
C PHE A 245 -8.20 -7.74 -0.52
N TYR A 246 -8.09 -9.02 -0.83
CA TYR A 246 -7.19 -9.50 -1.88
C TYR A 246 -7.96 -10.04 -3.10
N MET A 247 -7.30 -10.03 -4.25
CA MET A 247 -7.82 -10.64 -5.47
C MET A 247 -7.57 -12.15 -5.43
N SER A 248 -8.63 -12.93 -5.19
CA SER A 248 -8.55 -14.38 -5.17
C SER A 248 -8.62 -14.97 -6.59
N VAL A 249 -8.05 -16.13 -6.77
CA VAL A 249 -8.15 -16.86 -8.03
C VAL A 249 -9.62 -17.28 -8.26
N PRO A 250 -10.20 -16.93 -9.43
CA PRO A 250 -11.59 -17.25 -9.75
C PRO A 250 -11.83 -18.77 -9.77
N ASP A 251 -12.96 -19.20 -9.22
CA ASP A 251 -13.40 -20.61 -9.29
C ASP A 251 -14.02 -20.94 -10.66
N VAL A 252 -13.23 -20.75 -11.72
CA VAL A 252 -13.57 -21.06 -13.11
C VAL A 252 -12.63 -22.14 -13.61
N ALA A 253 -13.16 -23.28 -14.01
CA ALA A 253 -12.39 -24.47 -14.35
C ALA A 253 -11.36 -24.22 -15.46
N SER A 254 -11.69 -23.44 -16.49
CA SER A 254 -10.76 -23.11 -17.58
C SER A 254 -9.54 -22.35 -17.05
N TYR A 255 -9.72 -21.40 -16.14
CA TYR A 255 -8.65 -20.62 -15.55
C TYR A 255 -7.83 -21.44 -14.54
N LYS A 256 -8.50 -22.16 -13.61
CA LYS A 256 -7.82 -22.98 -12.60
C LYS A 256 -7.04 -24.17 -13.17
N ASN A 257 -7.38 -24.64 -14.38
CA ASN A 257 -6.67 -25.73 -15.04
C ASN A 257 -5.53 -25.24 -15.96
N MET A 258 -5.38 -23.94 -16.17
CA MET A 258 -4.28 -23.35 -16.93
C MET A 258 -3.00 -23.30 -16.09
N GLU A 259 -1.86 -23.71 -16.65
CA GLU A 259 -0.57 -23.49 -15.98
C GLU A 259 -0.08 -22.03 -16.19
N PRO A 260 0.50 -21.41 -15.17
CA PRO A 260 0.93 -21.94 -13.86
C PRO A 260 -0.16 -21.90 -12.76
N VAL A 261 -1.33 -21.36 -13.04
CA VAL A 261 -2.43 -21.22 -12.06
C VAL A 261 -2.79 -22.57 -11.43
N LYS A 262 -2.92 -23.59 -12.24
CA LYS A 262 -3.25 -24.96 -11.78
C LYS A 262 -2.37 -25.44 -10.63
N SER A 263 -1.08 -25.20 -10.74
CA SER A 263 -0.11 -25.67 -9.75
C SER A 263 0.03 -24.76 -8.54
N HIS A 264 -0.48 -23.50 -8.59
CA HIS A 264 -0.14 -22.47 -7.59
C HIS A 264 -1.35 -21.74 -6.98
N TRP A 265 -2.57 -21.89 -7.50
CA TRP A 265 -3.71 -21.09 -7.06
C TRP A 265 -4.04 -21.23 -5.56
N GLN A 266 -3.83 -22.41 -4.95
CA GLN A 266 -4.05 -22.58 -3.51
C GLN A 266 -3.07 -21.72 -2.69
N GLN A 267 -1.80 -21.66 -3.11
CA GLN A 267 -0.78 -20.86 -2.46
C GLN A 267 -1.04 -19.36 -2.65
N HIS A 268 -1.55 -18.93 -3.83
CA HIS A 268 -1.98 -17.56 -4.07
C HIS A 268 -3.08 -17.16 -3.09
N ASN A 269 -4.13 -17.95 -3.00
CA ASN A 269 -5.25 -17.69 -2.10
C ASN A 269 -4.84 -17.78 -0.62
N ALA A 270 -3.97 -18.72 -0.25
CA ALA A 270 -3.47 -18.85 1.11
C ALA A 270 -2.65 -17.64 1.56
N LEU A 271 -1.77 -17.12 0.68
CA LEU A 271 -1.04 -15.89 0.96
C LEU A 271 -2.00 -14.71 1.17
N GLY A 272 -2.96 -14.52 0.25
CA GLY A 272 -3.95 -13.45 0.36
C GLY A 272 -4.76 -13.50 1.65
N ALA A 273 -5.25 -14.69 2.00
CA ALA A 273 -6.01 -14.91 3.24
C ALA A 273 -5.16 -14.58 4.48
N SER A 274 -3.89 -15.00 4.50
CA SER A 274 -2.97 -14.73 5.61
C SER A 274 -2.69 -13.23 5.76
N LEU A 275 -2.50 -12.50 4.65
CA LEU A 275 -2.30 -11.05 4.68
C LEU A 275 -3.53 -10.31 5.20
N VAL A 276 -4.74 -10.72 4.79
CA VAL A 276 -6.00 -10.14 5.26
C VAL A 276 -6.20 -10.39 6.76
N GLU A 277 -5.92 -11.57 7.28
CA GLU A 277 -5.98 -11.84 8.72
C GLU A 277 -4.95 -11.02 9.51
N GLY A 278 -3.74 -10.83 8.96
CA GLY A 278 -2.75 -9.94 9.55
C GLY A 278 -3.21 -8.48 9.60
N LEU A 279 -3.80 -7.97 8.50
CA LEU A 279 -4.39 -6.62 8.45
C LEU A 279 -5.52 -6.46 9.47
N LYS A 280 -6.42 -7.45 9.55
CA LYS A 280 -7.52 -7.47 10.52
C LYS A 280 -7.00 -7.46 11.96
N SER A 281 -5.96 -8.23 12.27
CA SER A 281 -5.31 -8.26 13.59
C SER A 281 -4.68 -6.91 13.96
N ALA A 282 -4.22 -6.15 12.97
CA ALA A 282 -3.72 -4.78 13.15
C ALA A 282 -4.85 -3.72 13.22
N GLY A 283 -6.12 -4.12 13.24
CA GLY A 283 -7.26 -3.22 13.33
C GLY A 283 -7.67 -2.55 12.01
N VAL A 284 -7.18 -3.06 10.87
CA VAL A 284 -7.57 -2.57 9.55
C VAL A 284 -8.98 -3.08 9.21
N LYS A 285 -9.81 -2.20 8.68
CA LYS A 285 -11.14 -2.57 8.17
C LYS A 285 -11.00 -3.53 6.99
N ILE A 286 -11.74 -4.62 7.01
CA ILE A 286 -11.75 -5.62 5.94
C ILE A 286 -13.08 -5.56 5.18
N PHE A 287 -13.00 -5.60 3.85
CA PHE A 287 -14.17 -5.62 2.97
C PHE A 287 -14.75 -7.03 2.88
N SER A 288 -16.06 -7.17 3.17
CA SER A 288 -16.80 -8.43 3.05
C SER A 288 -16.06 -9.62 3.66
N GLY A 289 -15.86 -10.69 2.89
CA GLY A 289 -15.10 -11.88 3.30
C GLY A 289 -13.57 -11.77 3.10
N GLY A 290 -13.04 -10.57 2.83
CA GLY A 290 -11.61 -10.32 2.66
C GLY A 290 -11.05 -10.66 1.28
N SER A 291 -11.89 -11.11 0.34
CA SER A 291 -11.46 -11.43 -1.02
C SER A 291 -12.49 -11.09 -2.10
N MET A 292 -12.01 -10.87 -3.31
CA MET A 292 -12.80 -10.73 -4.53
C MET A 292 -12.15 -11.54 -5.64
N ALA A 293 -12.92 -12.37 -6.34
CA ALA A 293 -12.38 -13.20 -7.41
C ALA A 293 -12.06 -12.37 -8.66
N MET A 294 -10.80 -12.42 -9.11
CA MET A 294 -10.35 -11.77 -10.34
C MET A 294 -9.14 -12.48 -10.95
N ASP A 295 -9.19 -12.78 -12.24
CA ASP A 295 -8.03 -13.26 -12.97
C ASP A 295 -7.14 -12.07 -13.38
N LEU A 296 -5.95 -12.03 -12.80
CA LEU A 296 -4.96 -11.00 -13.04
C LEU A 296 -3.79 -11.55 -13.85
N THR A 297 -3.18 -10.70 -14.69
CA THR A 297 -1.92 -11.01 -15.37
C THR A 297 -0.86 -11.49 -14.36
N GLN A 298 -0.78 -10.87 -13.19
CA GLN A 298 0.13 -11.28 -12.13
C GLN A 298 -0.03 -12.75 -11.74
N THR A 299 -1.21 -13.16 -11.32
CA THR A 299 -1.47 -14.55 -10.89
C THR A 299 -1.41 -15.54 -12.06
N SER A 300 -1.78 -15.09 -13.28
CA SER A 300 -1.73 -15.90 -14.49
C SER A 300 -0.31 -16.32 -14.90
N TYR A 301 0.71 -15.55 -14.50
CA TYR A 301 2.12 -15.80 -14.84
C TYR A 301 2.99 -16.16 -13.62
N SER A 302 2.43 -16.25 -12.42
CA SER A 302 3.19 -16.49 -11.19
C SER A 302 3.40 -17.97 -10.90
N THR A 303 4.65 -18.32 -10.59
CA THR A 303 5.08 -19.66 -10.15
C THR A 303 5.52 -19.69 -8.69
N VAL A 304 5.38 -18.58 -7.98
CA VAL A 304 5.50 -18.44 -6.52
C VAL A 304 4.17 -17.95 -5.97
N PRO A 305 3.89 -18.12 -4.67
CA PRO A 305 2.71 -17.52 -4.04
C PRO A 305 2.63 -16.02 -4.38
N SER A 306 1.54 -15.59 -5.00
CA SER A 306 1.43 -14.23 -5.55
C SER A 306 0.03 -13.67 -5.32
N VAL A 307 -0.05 -12.44 -4.85
CA VAL A 307 -1.31 -11.78 -4.54
C VAL A 307 -1.27 -10.31 -4.92
N ASP A 308 -2.39 -9.82 -5.43
CA ASP A 308 -2.74 -8.42 -5.51
C ASP A 308 -3.67 -8.11 -4.33
N ILE A 309 -3.30 -7.14 -3.51
CA ILE A 309 -4.05 -6.75 -2.32
C ILE A 309 -4.46 -5.28 -2.40
N GLU A 310 -5.76 -5.05 -2.28
CA GLU A 310 -6.37 -3.74 -2.17
C GLU A 310 -6.40 -3.31 -0.70
N LEU A 311 -5.67 -2.26 -0.34
CA LEU A 311 -5.52 -1.82 1.04
C LEU A 311 -6.59 -0.84 1.49
N GLY A 312 -7.53 -0.54 0.61
CA GLY A 312 -8.65 0.37 0.79
C GLY A 312 -9.21 0.80 -0.56
N ASP A 313 -9.74 2.02 -0.63
CA ASP A 313 -10.26 2.62 -1.86
C ASP A 313 -9.95 4.13 -1.96
N LYS A 314 -10.51 4.83 -2.95
CA LYS A 314 -10.30 6.27 -3.18
C LYS A 314 -10.59 7.16 -1.96
N ALA A 315 -11.47 6.73 -1.07
CA ALA A 315 -11.87 7.48 0.11
C ALA A 315 -11.06 7.11 1.35
N SER A 316 -10.16 6.13 1.26
CA SER A 316 -9.37 5.65 2.38
C SER A 316 -8.27 6.66 2.75
N ASP A 317 -8.00 6.78 4.05
CA ASP A 317 -6.83 7.50 4.54
C ASP A 317 -5.55 6.78 4.10
N HIS A 318 -4.57 7.55 3.67
CA HIS A 318 -3.25 7.07 3.30
C HIS A 318 -2.13 7.89 3.96
N SER A 319 -2.43 8.46 5.14
CA SER A 319 -1.42 9.08 5.98
C SER A 319 -0.32 8.11 6.41
N GLN A 320 0.84 8.62 6.81
CA GLN A 320 1.95 7.79 7.27
C GLN A 320 1.55 6.86 8.41
N SER A 321 0.66 7.29 9.32
CA SER A 321 0.13 6.46 10.40
C SER A 321 -0.65 5.27 9.87
N THR A 322 -1.52 5.50 8.88
CA THR A 322 -2.29 4.43 8.23
C THR A 322 -1.38 3.48 7.45
N LEU A 323 -0.40 4.01 6.70
CA LEU A 323 0.58 3.16 6.02
C LEU A 323 1.40 2.31 6.99
N ASN A 324 1.75 2.84 8.17
CA ASN A 324 2.43 2.07 9.21
C ASN A 324 1.55 0.96 9.77
N GLN A 325 0.27 1.22 10.05
CA GLN A 325 -0.69 0.21 10.50
C GLN A 325 -0.89 -0.90 9.46
N LEU A 326 -1.06 -0.52 8.19
CA LEU A 326 -1.13 -1.47 7.07
C LEU A 326 0.14 -2.32 6.99
N GLY A 327 1.30 -1.70 7.12
CA GLY A 327 2.59 -2.38 7.11
C GLY A 327 2.73 -3.40 8.25
N ASP A 328 2.29 -3.07 9.45
CA ASP A 328 2.31 -4.00 10.60
C ASP A 328 1.41 -5.21 10.32
N GLY A 329 0.21 -4.98 9.79
CA GLY A 329 -0.70 -6.05 9.40
C GLY A 329 -0.14 -6.95 8.31
N LEU A 330 0.45 -6.37 7.26
CA LEU A 330 1.05 -7.13 6.17
C LEU A 330 2.23 -7.98 6.66
N VAL A 331 3.10 -7.44 7.52
CA VAL A 331 4.21 -8.22 8.12
C VAL A 331 3.67 -9.36 8.99
N ALA A 332 2.63 -9.12 9.78
CA ALA A 332 2.00 -10.18 10.57
C ALA A 332 1.45 -11.31 9.67
N GLY A 333 0.81 -10.93 8.55
CA GLY A 333 0.34 -11.90 7.56
C GLY A 333 1.45 -12.69 6.89
N VAL A 334 2.57 -12.04 6.53
CA VAL A 334 3.77 -12.72 5.96
C VAL A 334 4.35 -13.72 6.97
N LYS A 335 4.51 -13.32 8.23
CA LYS A 335 4.99 -14.21 9.30
C LYS A 335 4.09 -15.44 9.44
N ALA A 336 2.79 -15.22 9.53
CA ALA A 336 1.81 -16.32 9.65
C ALA A 336 1.84 -17.26 8.44
N TYR A 337 1.95 -16.72 7.22
CA TYR A 337 2.03 -17.51 6.00
C TYR A 337 3.24 -18.44 5.98
N PHE A 338 4.41 -17.98 6.42
CA PHE A 338 5.64 -18.78 6.47
C PHE A 338 5.83 -19.56 7.78
N GLY A 339 4.90 -19.44 8.75
CA GLY A 339 4.99 -20.12 10.05
C GLY A 339 6.14 -19.61 10.94
N GLN A 340 6.38 -18.29 10.94
CA GLN A 340 7.58 -17.67 11.55
C GLN A 340 7.22 -16.57 12.56
#